data_8544142201df0ff98bc5fe20825fdc51
#
_entry.id   8544142201df0ff98bc5fe20825fdc51
#
_cell.length_a   1.000
_cell.length_b   1.000
_cell.length_c   1.000
_cell.angle_alpha   90.00
_cell.angle_beta   90.00
_cell.angle_gamma   90.00
#
_symmetry.space_group_name_H-M   'P 1'
#
loop_
_entity.id
_entity.type
_entity.pdbx_description
1 polymer ?
#
loop_
_entity_poly.entity_id
_entity_poly.type
_entity_poly.pdbx_seq_one_letter_code
_entity_poly.pdbx_strand_id
1 'polypeptide(L)'
;EVHGYTNEFLSDKKKFKEIADEFLEFIKDKKLIIHNAEFDLAHLNNELRLIGKKKIDKQNILDTLELARDKFPGSGISLDALCKRYRIDNSKREKHTALIDCELLTKVYINLIDQKEPTLNFQSKNDNNLDAISHASKNYFKKVVVPTPEEIKKHKEYLKKSIKKNFFN
;
A
#
# COMPACT_ATOMS: atom_id res chain seq x y z
N GLU A 1 -25.67 -17.99 8.18
CA GLU A 1 -24.90 -18.41 9.36
C GLU A 1 -23.49 -17.83 9.37
N VAL A 2 -22.83 -17.65 8.22
CA VAL A 2 -21.45 -17.14 8.14
C VAL A 2 -21.37 -15.64 8.49
N HIS A 3 -22.33 -14.84 8.02
CA HIS A 3 -22.35 -13.37 8.21
C HIS A 3 -23.20 -12.90 9.39
N GLY A 4 -23.96 -13.80 10.04
CA GLY A 4 -24.77 -13.51 11.23
C GLY A 4 -26.02 -12.65 10.99
N TYR A 5 -26.39 -12.36 9.74
CA TYR A 5 -27.62 -11.62 9.42
C TYR A 5 -28.81 -12.57 9.26
N THR A 6 -29.97 -12.15 9.80
CA THR A 6 -31.23 -12.87 9.67
C THR A 6 -32.00 -12.40 8.42
N ASN A 7 -32.92 -13.23 7.91
CA ASN A 7 -33.78 -12.85 6.81
C ASN A 7 -34.66 -11.63 7.14
N GLU A 8 -35.08 -11.48 8.40
CA GLU A 8 -35.81 -10.32 8.89
C GLU A 8 -34.99 -9.04 8.77
N PHE A 9 -33.71 -9.10 9.22
CA PHE A 9 -32.80 -7.97 9.11
C PHE A 9 -32.54 -7.55 7.66
N LEU A 10 -32.53 -8.50 6.74
CA LEU A 10 -32.27 -8.24 5.32
C LEU A 10 -33.52 -7.83 4.53
N SER A 11 -34.73 -8.06 5.07
CA SER A 11 -35.97 -7.84 4.36
C SER A 11 -36.24 -6.37 3.97
N ASP A 12 -35.74 -5.43 4.78
CA ASP A 12 -35.87 -3.98 4.59
C ASP A 12 -34.67 -3.35 3.90
N LYS A 13 -33.63 -4.13 3.55
CA LYS A 13 -32.43 -3.62 2.88
C LYS A 13 -32.61 -3.55 1.37
N LYS A 14 -31.97 -2.55 0.77
CA LYS A 14 -31.95 -2.38 -0.69
C LYS A 14 -31.34 -3.62 -1.36
N LYS A 15 -31.97 -4.07 -2.43
CA LYS A 15 -31.42 -5.14 -3.27
C LYS A 15 -30.25 -4.62 -4.10
N PHE A 16 -29.35 -5.51 -4.51
CA PHE A 16 -28.18 -5.12 -5.32
C PHE A 16 -28.58 -4.32 -6.57
N LYS A 17 -29.66 -4.69 -7.25
CA LYS A 17 -30.19 -3.95 -8.40
C LYS A 17 -30.44 -2.46 -8.13
N GLU A 18 -30.82 -2.10 -6.91
CA GLU A 18 -31.15 -0.72 -6.54
C GLU A 18 -29.91 0.13 -6.25
N ILE A 19 -28.80 -0.50 -5.90
CA ILE A 19 -27.55 0.16 -5.53
C ILE A 19 -26.44 -0.03 -6.59
N ALA A 20 -26.69 -0.84 -7.62
CA ALA A 20 -25.64 -1.25 -8.57
C ALA A 20 -25.04 -0.06 -9.34
N ASP A 21 -25.83 0.93 -9.70
CA ASP A 21 -25.32 2.11 -10.43
C ASP A 21 -24.46 2.99 -9.53
N GLU A 22 -24.88 3.21 -8.30
CA GLU A 22 -24.10 3.94 -7.30
C GLU A 22 -22.78 3.21 -6.99
N PHE A 23 -22.86 1.89 -6.84
CA PHE A 23 -21.67 1.05 -6.63
C PHE A 23 -20.69 1.13 -7.81
N LEU A 24 -21.18 1.00 -9.05
CA LEU A 24 -20.33 1.06 -10.25
C LEU A 24 -19.67 2.43 -10.43
N GLU A 25 -20.41 3.52 -10.15
CA GLU A 25 -19.83 4.88 -10.18
C GLU A 25 -18.78 5.06 -9.07
N PHE A 26 -19.02 4.51 -7.88
CA PHE A 26 -18.07 4.57 -6.78
C PHE A 26 -16.74 3.89 -7.10
N ILE A 27 -16.73 2.76 -7.82
CA ILE A 27 -15.52 2.01 -8.15
C ILE A 27 -14.86 2.40 -9.47
N LYS A 28 -15.50 3.19 -10.32
CA LYS A 28 -15.20 3.46 -11.74
C LYS A 28 -13.72 3.68 -12.05
N ASP A 29 -13.07 4.61 -11.34
CA ASP A 29 -11.68 5.01 -11.57
C ASP A 29 -10.74 4.56 -10.44
N LYS A 30 -11.20 3.61 -9.62
CA LYS A 30 -10.47 3.17 -8.44
C LYS A 30 -9.89 1.79 -8.63
N LYS A 31 -8.71 1.58 -8.08
CA LYS A 31 -8.13 0.25 -7.96
C LYS A 31 -8.79 -0.48 -6.80
N LEU A 32 -9.37 -1.64 -7.09
CA LEU A 32 -9.99 -2.49 -6.07
C LEU A 32 -8.93 -3.43 -5.49
N ILE A 33 -8.82 -3.42 -4.17
CA ILE A 33 -7.94 -4.32 -3.43
C ILE A 33 -8.81 -5.37 -2.76
N ILE A 34 -8.63 -6.61 -3.14
CA ILE A 34 -9.46 -7.74 -2.71
C ILE A 34 -8.54 -8.87 -2.25
N HIS A 35 -8.98 -9.69 -1.31
CA HIS A 35 -8.26 -10.89 -0.89
C HIS A 35 -8.98 -12.13 -1.41
N ASN A 36 -8.39 -12.86 -2.35
CA ASN A 36 -9.03 -13.90 -3.16
C ASN A 36 -10.06 -13.31 -4.13
N ALA A 37 -9.60 -12.39 -4.96
CA ALA A 37 -10.43 -11.58 -5.84
C ALA A 37 -11.30 -12.39 -6.81
N GLU A 38 -10.87 -13.58 -7.20
CA GLU A 38 -11.62 -14.42 -8.14
C GLU A 38 -12.99 -14.83 -7.58
N PHE A 39 -13.04 -15.10 -6.27
CA PHE A 39 -14.28 -15.45 -5.59
C PHE A 39 -15.28 -14.29 -5.58
N ASP A 40 -14.85 -13.12 -5.11
CA ASP A 40 -15.72 -11.94 -5.01
C ASP A 40 -16.18 -11.44 -6.38
N LEU A 41 -15.28 -11.45 -7.36
CA LEU A 41 -15.60 -11.07 -8.73
C LEU A 41 -16.59 -12.02 -9.39
N ALA A 42 -16.50 -13.31 -9.13
CA ALA A 42 -17.46 -14.28 -9.66
C ALA A 42 -18.88 -13.92 -9.18
N HIS A 43 -19.03 -13.62 -7.89
CA HIS A 43 -20.32 -13.22 -7.31
C HIS A 43 -20.81 -11.87 -7.85
N LEU A 44 -19.97 -10.82 -7.79
CA LEU A 44 -20.33 -9.48 -8.27
C LEU A 44 -20.69 -9.48 -9.77
N ASN A 45 -19.89 -10.17 -10.58
CA ASN A 45 -20.15 -10.24 -12.03
C ASN A 45 -21.40 -11.08 -12.36
N ASN A 46 -21.74 -12.07 -11.53
CA ASN A 46 -23.00 -12.79 -11.68
C ASN A 46 -24.18 -11.87 -11.38
N GLU A 47 -24.15 -11.12 -10.29
CA GLU A 47 -25.19 -10.15 -9.93
C GLU A 47 -25.34 -9.05 -11.00
N LEU A 48 -24.23 -8.51 -11.50
CA LEU A 48 -24.23 -7.54 -12.59
C LEU A 48 -24.84 -8.10 -13.88
N ARG A 49 -24.53 -9.36 -14.21
CA ARG A 49 -25.11 -10.07 -15.37
C ARG A 49 -26.63 -10.22 -15.25
N LEU A 50 -27.14 -10.56 -14.06
CA LEU A 50 -28.57 -10.72 -13.81
C LEU A 50 -29.37 -9.44 -14.02
N ILE A 51 -28.73 -8.28 -13.84
CA ILE A 51 -29.34 -6.95 -14.04
C ILE A 51 -28.94 -6.30 -15.38
N GLY A 52 -28.27 -7.04 -16.27
CA GLY A 52 -27.89 -6.54 -17.61
C GLY A 52 -26.75 -5.51 -17.61
N LYS A 53 -25.93 -5.44 -16.57
CA LYS A 53 -24.78 -4.53 -16.47
C LYS A 53 -23.48 -5.19 -16.95
N LYS A 54 -22.50 -4.36 -17.32
CA LYS A 54 -21.16 -4.83 -17.71
C LYS A 54 -20.43 -5.44 -16.52
N LYS A 55 -19.64 -6.47 -16.79
CA LYS A 55 -18.72 -7.06 -15.81
C LYS A 55 -17.64 -6.07 -15.39
N ILE A 56 -17.17 -6.22 -14.16
CA ILE A 56 -15.98 -5.51 -13.65
C ILE A 56 -14.75 -6.09 -14.32
N ASP A 57 -13.89 -5.23 -14.87
CA ASP A 57 -12.64 -5.62 -15.51
C ASP A 57 -11.58 -5.97 -14.44
N LYS A 58 -10.83 -7.04 -14.70
CA LYS A 58 -9.72 -7.47 -13.83
C LYS A 58 -8.53 -6.49 -13.84
N GLN A 59 -8.40 -5.62 -14.82
CA GLN A 59 -7.27 -4.68 -14.95
C GLN A 59 -7.11 -3.74 -13.75
N ASN A 60 -8.24 -3.36 -13.13
CA ASN A 60 -8.24 -2.45 -11.97
C ASN A 60 -8.28 -3.19 -10.63
N ILE A 61 -7.98 -4.49 -10.63
CA ILE A 61 -8.05 -5.32 -9.43
C ILE A 61 -6.65 -5.71 -9.00
N LEU A 62 -6.42 -5.66 -7.71
CA LEU A 62 -5.23 -6.17 -7.06
C LEU A 62 -5.65 -7.25 -6.08
N ASP A 63 -5.22 -8.47 -6.32
CA ASP A 63 -5.45 -9.59 -5.41
C ASP A 63 -4.31 -9.71 -4.40
N THR A 64 -4.65 -9.45 -3.14
CA THR A 64 -3.67 -9.55 -2.05
C THR A 64 -3.31 -11.01 -1.71
N LEU A 65 -4.12 -11.99 -2.12
CA LEU A 65 -3.79 -13.40 -1.99
C LEU A 65 -2.62 -13.78 -2.92
N GLU A 66 -2.63 -13.27 -4.16
CA GLU A 66 -1.53 -13.46 -5.11
C GLU A 66 -0.26 -12.79 -4.59
N LEU A 67 -0.33 -11.52 -4.15
CA LEU A 67 0.82 -10.85 -3.54
C LEU A 67 1.38 -11.61 -2.33
N ALA A 68 0.51 -12.15 -1.49
CA ALA A 68 0.94 -12.92 -0.32
C ALA A 68 1.57 -14.25 -0.73
N ARG A 69 1.08 -14.90 -1.78
CA ARG A 69 1.63 -16.14 -2.31
C ARG A 69 3.05 -15.96 -2.83
N ASP A 70 3.28 -14.87 -3.56
CA ASP A 70 4.60 -14.53 -4.09
C ASP A 70 5.59 -14.17 -2.98
N LYS A 71 5.12 -13.44 -1.96
CA LYS A 71 5.97 -12.99 -0.85
C LYS A 71 6.26 -14.11 0.16
N PHE A 72 5.35 -15.07 0.33
CA PHE A 72 5.43 -16.12 1.34
C PHE A 72 5.14 -17.51 0.75
N PRO A 73 5.96 -18.00 -0.18
CA PRO A 73 5.72 -19.30 -0.81
C PRO A 73 5.68 -20.42 0.24
N GLY A 74 4.70 -21.30 0.12
CA GLY A 74 4.52 -22.44 1.03
C GLY A 74 3.98 -22.13 2.43
N SER A 75 3.62 -20.87 2.71
CA SER A 75 3.08 -20.45 4.00
C SER A 75 1.56 -20.27 3.94
N GLY A 76 0.92 -20.25 5.11
CA GLY A 76 -0.49 -19.83 5.22
C GLY A 76 -0.65 -18.36 4.83
N ILE A 77 -1.55 -18.09 3.89
CA ILE A 77 -1.79 -16.77 3.30
C ILE A 77 -3.24 -16.31 3.42
N SER A 78 -4.05 -16.96 4.27
CA SER A 78 -5.38 -16.45 4.62
C SER A 78 -5.27 -15.10 5.35
N LEU A 79 -6.34 -14.29 5.34
CA LEU A 79 -6.35 -13.00 6.02
C LEU A 79 -5.93 -13.13 7.49
N ASP A 80 -6.42 -14.15 8.21
CA ASP A 80 -6.02 -14.42 9.61
C ASP A 80 -4.55 -14.80 9.74
N ALA A 81 -4.02 -15.63 8.82
CA ALA A 81 -2.61 -15.99 8.82
C ALA A 81 -1.72 -14.78 8.58
N LEU A 82 -2.13 -13.86 7.69
CA LEU A 82 -1.43 -12.63 7.42
C LEU A 82 -1.53 -11.64 8.59
N CYS A 83 -2.70 -11.51 9.23
CA CYS A 83 -2.85 -10.71 10.46
C CYS A 83 -1.90 -11.21 11.55
N LYS A 84 -1.86 -12.53 11.79
CA LYS A 84 -0.93 -13.13 12.76
C LYS A 84 0.53 -12.85 12.42
N ARG A 85 0.91 -13.01 11.15
CA ARG A 85 2.27 -12.76 10.67
C ARG A 85 2.72 -11.31 10.88
N TYR A 86 1.84 -10.36 10.58
CA TYR A 86 2.11 -8.93 10.71
C TYR A 86 1.78 -8.36 12.10
N ARG A 87 1.38 -9.22 13.06
CA ARG A 87 0.99 -8.82 14.42
C ARG A 87 -0.14 -7.78 14.42
N ILE A 88 -1.09 -7.95 13.50
CA ILE A 88 -2.30 -7.14 13.43
C ILE A 88 -3.34 -7.79 14.32
N ASP A 89 -3.88 -7.01 15.26
CA ASP A 89 -4.95 -7.47 16.14
C ASP A 89 -6.23 -7.73 15.33
N ASN A 90 -6.68 -8.98 15.31
CA ASN A 90 -7.90 -9.44 14.69
C ASN A 90 -8.94 -9.98 15.70
N SER A 91 -8.80 -9.65 16.98
CA SER A 91 -9.68 -10.12 18.05
C SER A 91 -11.14 -9.73 17.84
N LYS A 92 -11.40 -8.61 17.15
CA LYS A 92 -12.75 -8.13 16.83
C LYS A 92 -13.42 -8.93 15.70
N ARG A 93 -12.73 -9.89 15.08
CA ARG A 93 -13.22 -10.69 13.95
C ARG A 93 -14.04 -11.92 14.37
N GLU A 94 -14.61 -11.93 15.57
CA GLU A 94 -15.50 -13.04 16.04
C GLU A 94 -16.70 -13.26 15.09
N LYS A 95 -17.18 -12.17 14.48
CA LYS A 95 -18.16 -12.22 13.39
C LYS A 95 -17.50 -11.67 12.13
N HIS A 96 -17.46 -12.48 11.08
CA HIS A 96 -16.96 -12.09 9.75
C HIS A 96 -17.87 -11.02 9.13
N THR A 97 -17.72 -9.77 9.57
CA THR A 97 -18.42 -8.66 8.95
C THR A 97 -17.53 -8.05 7.88
N ALA A 98 -18.11 -7.70 6.74
CA ALA A 98 -17.37 -7.14 5.61
C ALA A 98 -16.54 -5.90 5.99
N LEU A 99 -17.04 -5.05 6.90
CA LEU A 99 -16.30 -3.86 7.34
C LEU A 99 -15.03 -4.20 8.12
N ILE A 100 -15.12 -5.15 9.08
CA ILE A 100 -13.96 -5.57 9.85
C ILE A 100 -12.92 -6.23 8.94
N ASP A 101 -13.36 -7.06 8.00
CA ASP A 101 -12.48 -7.72 7.05
C ASP A 101 -11.79 -6.70 6.12
N CYS A 102 -12.48 -5.65 5.68
CA CYS A 102 -11.89 -4.54 4.91
C CYS A 102 -10.85 -3.74 5.73
N GLU A 103 -11.13 -3.46 7.01
CA GLU A 103 -10.17 -2.76 7.89
C GLU A 103 -8.89 -3.60 8.11
N LEU A 104 -9.04 -4.90 8.35
CA LEU A 104 -7.92 -5.82 8.50
C LEU A 104 -7.14 -5.95 7.20
N LEU A 105 -7.85 -6.09 6.06
CA LEU A 105 -7.24 -6.16 4.74
C LEU A 105 -6.42 -4.91 4.43
N THR A 106 -6.91 -3.73 4.78
CA THR A 106 -6.18 -2.47 4.61
C THR A 106 -4.84 -2.51 5.35
N LYS A 107 -4.84 -2.93 6.62
CA LYS A 107 -3.62 -3.06 7.43
C LYS A 107 -2.67 -4.12 6.86
N VAL A 108 -3.19 -5.25 6.43
CA VAL A 108 -2.42 -6.33 5.80
C VAL A 108 -1.80 -5.85 4.49
N TYR A 109 -2.57 -5.16 3.63
CA TYR A 109 -2.10 -4.66 2.36
C TYR A 109 -0.93 -3.67 2.51
N ILE A 110 -1.03 -2.70 3.43
CA ILE A 110 0.06 -1.75 3.73
C ILE A 110 1.35 -2.49 4.10
N ASN A 111 1.23 -3.59 4.86
CA ASN A 111 2.38 -4.42 5.22
C ASN A 111 2.88 -5.28 4.05
N LEU A 112 2.00 -5.78 3.19
CA LEU A 112 2.39 -6.57 2.03
C LEU A 112 3.22 -5.77 1.03
N ILE A 113 2.89 -4.49 0.83
CA ILE A 113 3.62 -3.58 -0.07
C ILE A 113 4.79 -2.86 0.61
N ASP A 114 5.13 -3.23 1.85
CA ASP A 114 6.24 -2.67 2.65
C ASP A 114 6.21 -1.14 2.81
N GLN A 115 5.03 -0.53 2.74
CA GLN A 115 4.88 0.93 2.83
C GLN A 115 4.75 1.45 4.27
N LYS A 116 5.30 0.76 5.26
CA LYS A 116 5.32 1.27 6.64
C LYS A 116 6.23 2.48 6.84
N GLU A 117 7.28 2.57 6.01
CA GLU A 117 8.23 3.67 6.01
C GLU A 117 8.51 4.10 4.57
N PRO A 118 8.73 5.40 4.31
CA PRO A 118 9.15 5.85 2.99
C PRO A 118 10.51 5.24 2.67
N THR A 119 10.51 4.22 1.81
CA THR A 119 11.75 3.63 1.31
C THR A 119 12.33 4.54 0.23
N LEU A 120 13.56 5.03 0.45
CA LEU A 120 14.34 5.66 -0.61
C LEU A 120 14.71 4.60 -1.65
N ASN A 121 13.99 4.59 -2.73
CA ASN A 121 14.22 3.64 -3.82
C ASN A 121 15.36 4.18 -4.70
N PHE A 122 16.59 3.71 -4.45
CA PHE A 122 17.77 4.05 -5.25
C PHE A 122 17.90 3.22 -6.54
N GLN A 123 16.93 2.36 -6.84
CA GLN A 123 16.92 1.67 -8.11
C GLN A 123 16.55 2.64 -9.21
N SER A 124 17.56 3.18 -9.86
CA SER A 124 17.41 3.85 -11.16
C SER A 124 16.75 2.85 -12.09
N LYS A 125 15.51 3.11 -12.49
CA LYS A 125 14.99 2.49 -13.70
C LYS A 125 15.94 2.88 -14.83
N ASN A 126 16.66 1.91 -15.38
CA ASN A 126 17.33 2.05 -16.66
C ASN A 126 16.24 2.17 -17.75
N ASP A 127 15.49 3.24 -17.72
CA ASP A 127 14.69 3.66 -18.85
C ASP A 127 15.64 4.36 -19.81
N ASN A 128 16.06 3.61 -20.84
CA ASN A 128 16.76 4.13 -22.02
C ASN A 128 15.82 5.04 -22.85
N ASN A 129 15.29 6.08 -22.24
CA ASN A 129 14.67 7.21 -22.91
C ASN A 129 15.32 8.49 -22.40
N LEU A 130 16.55 8.70 -22.91
CA LEU A 130 17.27 9.97 -22.86
C LEU A 130 16.74 10.87 -23.98
N ASP A 131 15.48 11.30 -23.88
CA ASP A 131 15.01 12.41 -24.70
C ASP A 131 14.35 13.48 -23.80
N ALA A 132 15.11 14.54 -23.66
CA ALA A 132 14.68 15.92 -23.44
C ALA A 132 13.73 16.20 -22.26
N ILE A 133 14.20 15.99 -21.03
CA ILE A 133 13.78 16.88 -19.95
C ILE A 133 14.98 17.77 -19.67
N SER A 134 14.92 19.01 -20.13
CA SER A 134 15.82 20.09 -19.70
C SER A 134 15.62 20.28 -18.20
N HIS A 135 16.40 19.56 -17.41
CA HIS A 135 16.56 19.86 -16.00
C HIS A 135 17.23 21.22 -15.90
N ALA A 136 16.41 22.26 -15.76
CA ALA A 136 16.91 23.47 -15.11
C ALA A 136 17.44 22.98 -13.76
N SER A 137 18.75 22.88 -13.64
CA SER A 137 19.42 22.48 -12.41
C SER A 137 19.04 23.51 -11.34
N LYS A 138 18.07 23.15 -10.50
CA LYS A 138 17.80 23.91 -9.29
C LYS A 138 19.01 23.76 -8.39
N ASN A 139 19.89 24.75 -8.41
CA ASN A 139 20.97 24.84 -7.45
C ASN A 139 20.36 24.95 -6.04
N TYR A 140 20.34 23.83 -5.32
CA TYR A 140 19.83 23.77 -3.95
C TYR A 140 20.76 24.46 -2.93
N PHE A 141 21.96 24.91 -3.32
CA PHE A 141 22.88 25.66 -2.49
C PHE A 141 23.12 27.04 -3.11
N LYS A 142 22.98 28.08 -2.31
CA LYS A 142 23.19 29.46 -2.78
C LYS A 142 24.64 29.88 -2.78
N LYS A 143 25.47 29.34 -1.88
CA LYS A 143 26.86 29.71 -1.73
C LYS A 143 27.63 28.66 -0.94
N VAL A 144 28.75 28.23 -1.45
CA VAL A 144 29.71 27.45 -0.68
C VAL A 144 30.47 28.41 0.22
N VAL A 145 30.37 28.20 1.53
CA VAL A 145 31.15 28.99 2.50
C VAL A 145 32.53 28.33 2.59
N VAL A 146 33.53 29.01 2.11
CA VAL A 146 34.92 28.57 2.23
C VAL A 146 35.50 29.20 3.51
N PRO A 147 35.98 28.35 4.44
CA PRO A 147 36.54 28.87 5.69
C PRO A 147 37.83 29.69 5.43
N THR A 148 38.04 30.73 6.22
CA THR A 148 39.25 31.51 6.15
C THR A 148 40.47 30.73 6.67
N PRO A 149 41.70 31.10 6.27
CA PRO A 149 42.91 30.43 6.76
C PRO A 149 43.03 30.45 8.30
N GLU A 150 42.53 31.52 8.94
CA GLU A 150 42.51 31.66 10.41
C GLU A 150 41.52 30.69 11.05
N GLU A 151 40.35 30.52 10.48
CA GLU A 151 39.36 29.54 10.95
C GLU A 151 39.88 28.10 10.83
N ILE A 152 40.54 27.79 9.72
CA ILE A 152 41.17 26.47 9.51
C ILE A 152 42.25 26.23 10.58
N LYS A 153 43.06 27.24 10.89
CA LYS A 153 44.12 27.14 11.91
C LYS A 153 43.51 26.90 13.30
N LYS A 154 42.51 27.68 13.68
CA LYS A 154 41.81 27.53 14.97
C LYS A 154 41.15 26.12 15.06
N HIS A 155 40.55 25.67 13.98
CA HIS A 155 39.95 24.33 13.93
C HIS A 155 41.02 23.22 14.14
N LYS A 156 42.15 23.32 13.47
CA LYS A 156 43.28 22.36 13.67
C LYS A 156 43.80 22.35 15.10
N GLU A 157 43.91 23.54 15.71
CA GLU A 157 44.34 23.67 17.12
C GLU A 157 43.32 23.05 18.09
N TYR A 158 42.01 23.26 17.82
CA TYR A 158 40.93 22.66 18.58
C TYR A 158 40.94 21.13 18.47
N LEU A 159 41.10 20.59 17.27
CA LEU A 159 41.20 19.14 17.05
C LEU A 159 42.40 18.53 17.84
N LYS A 160 43.54 19.20 17.87
CA LYS A 160 44.73 18.73 18.63
C LYS A 160 44.54 18.76 20.15
N LYS A 161 43.81 19.77 20.68
CA LYS A 161 43.67 19.95 22.14
C LYS A 161 42.47 19.15 22.70
N SER A 162 41.37 19.07 21.97
CA SER A 162 40.11 18.56 22.48
C SER A 162 39.77 17.13 22.05
N ILE A 163 40.40 16.63 21.00
CA ILE A 163 40.10 15.28 20.46
C ILE A 163 41.33 14.40 20.53
N LYS A 164 41.25 13.36 21.37
CA LYS A 164 42.37 12.41 21.59
C LYS A 164 42.74 11.55 20.37
N LYS A 165 41.80 11.35 19.42
CA LYS A 165 42.02 10.70 18.12
C LYS A 165 41.29 11.50 17.07
N ASN A 166 42.00 12.08 16.10
CA ASN A 166 41.38 12.68 14.93
C ASN A 166 41.87 11.91 13.69
N PHE A 167 40.97 11.68 12.77
CA PHE A 167 41.21 10.98 11.49
C PHE A 167 41.28 11.97 10.31
N PHE A 168 41.28 13.27 10.59
CA PHE A 168 41.38 14.31 9.57
C PHE A 168 42.81 14.87 9.58
N ASN A 169 43.55 14.62 8.50
CA ASN A 169 44.85 15.23 8.23
C ASN A 169 44.68 16.58 7.54
#